data_9ae0333cb5f27b46b5e9684f495d540f
#
_entry.id   9ae0333cb5f27b46b5e9684f495d540f
#
_cell.length_a   1.000
_cell.length_b   1.000
_cell.length_c   1.000
_cell.angle_alpha   90.00
_cell.angle_beta   90.00
_cell.angle_gamma   90.00
#
_symmetry.space_group_name_H-M   'P 1'
#
loop_
_entity.id
_entity.type
_entity.pdbx_description
1 polymer ?
#
loop_
_entity_poly.entity_id
_entity_poly.type
_entity_poly.pdbx_seq_one_letter_code
_entity_poly.pdbx_strand_id
1 'polypeptide(L)'
;MQTNAAYVDFLTLFSMLYSSSSKMEGATTSVLCSHFVVMLILLLPDTSVAEPRSQIIQLICGNGTIVAAPNFAATMEIVSEQIRSRGYGVAATGTGPNTSYGLAQCYGDLSLPDCVLCFSEARTVFPNCFPSNKARIYLDGCFMRADNYNFYDQY
;
A
#
# COMPACT_ATOMS: atom_id res chain seq x y z
N MET A 1 -3.31 13.44 3.92
CA MET A 1 -3.42 14.11 5.23
C MET A 1 -4.70 13.64 5.90
N GLN A 2 -4.65 12.53 6.63
CA GLN A 2 -5.71 12.09 7.52
C GLN A 2 -5.21 12.33 8.94
N THR A 3 -5.64 13.42 9.55
CA THR A 3 -5.46 13.67 10.97
C THR A 3 -6.31 12.66 11.73
N ASN A 4 -5.65 11.79 12.50
CA ASN A 4 -6.25 10.72 13.26
C ASN A 4 -7.41 11.25 14.14
N ALA A 5 -8.65 10.91 13.79
CA ALA A 5 -9.84 11.21 14.59
C ALA A 5 -9.69 10.70 16.04
N ALA A 6 -8.98 9.58 16.25
CA ALA A 6 -8.68 9.04 17.57
C ALA A 6 -7.83 9.96 18.45
N TYR A 7 -6.94 10.78 17.86
CA TYR A 7 -6.11 11.71 18.63
C TYR A 7 -6.92 12.94 19.11
N VAL A 8 -7.87 13.38 18.30
CA VAL A 8 -8.76 14.50 18.66
C VAL A 8 -9.73 14.11 19.77
N ASP A 9 -10.29 12.88 19.71
CA ASP A 9 -11.16 12.35 20.78
C ASP A 9 -10.40 12.16 22.09
N PHE A 10 -9.13 11.78 22.05
CA PHE A 10 -8.31 11.61 23.25
C PHE A 10 -8.02 12.96 23.94
N LEU A 11 -7.72 14.00 23.18
CA LEU A 11 -7.48 15.36 23.74
C LEU A 11 -8.75 15.96 24.34
N THR A 12 -9.91 15.70 23.78
CA THR A 12 -11.21 16.15 24.33
C THR A 12 -11.57 15.41 25.60
N LEU A 13 -11.37 14.10 25.67
CA LEU A 13 -11.56 13.29 26.87
C LEU A 13 -10.58 13.71 27.99
N PHE A 14 -9.33 13.97 27.65
CA PHE A 14 -8.32 14.44 28.59
C PHE A 14 -8.67 15.80 29.16
N SER A 15 -9.16 16.74 28.34
CA SER A 15 -9.62 18.07 28.78
C SER A 15 -10.82 17.99 29.72
N MET A 16 -11.77 17.05 29.47
CA MET A 16 -12.93 16.84 30.34
C MET A 16 -12.53 16.22 31.69
N LEU A 17 -11.62 15.26 31.70
CA LEU A 17 -11.12 14.65 32.93
C LEU A 17 -10.30 15.61 33.76
N TYR A 18 -9.50 16.47 33.13
CA TYR A 18 -8.72 17.48 33.82
C TYR A 18 -9.59 18.57 34.44
N SER A 19 -10.65 19.00 33.74
CA SER A 19 -11.62 19.97 34.25
C SER A 19 -12.42 19.44 35.47
N SER A 20 -12.65 18.14 35.57
CA SER A 20 -13.34 17.53 36.69
C SER A 20 -12.45 17.35 37.94
N SER A 21 -11.11 17.30 37.76
CA SER A 21 -10.15 17.07 38.84
C SER A 21 -9.80 18.33 39.63
N SER A 22 -10.14 19.52 39.15
CA SER A 22 -9.77 20.78 39.81
C SER A 22 -10.54 21.09 41.09
N LYS A 23 -11.39 20.21 41.57
CA LYS A 23 -12.22 20.38 42.80
C LYS A 23 -11.83 19.49 43.98
N MET A 24 -10.75 18.69 43.89
CA MET A 24 -10.29 17.88 45.03
C MET A 24 -8.87 18.26 45.45
N GLU A 25 -8.78 18.99 46.56
CA GLU A 25 -7.54 19.31 47.24
C GLU A 25 -6.88 18.05 47.82
N GLY A 26 -5.65 17.74 47.34
CA GLY A 26 -4.79 16.72 47.93
C GLY A 26 -3.60 16.43 47.01
N ALA A 27 -2.36 16.89 47.40
CA ALA A 27 -1.14 16.66 46.67
C ALA A 27 -0.84 15.20 46.29
N THR A 28 -1.35 14.25 47.07
CA THR A 28 -1.22 12.79 46.83
C THR A 28 -2.07 12.30 45.66
N THR A 29 -3.22 12.91 45.41
CA THR A 29 -4.14 12.53 44.29
C THR A 29 -3.59 12.95 42.95
N SER A 30 -2.89 14.09 42.90
CA SER A 30 -2.26 14.59 41.68
C SER A 30 -1.13 13.66 41.21
N VAL A 31 -0.31 13.16 42.12
CA VAL A 31 0.80 12.24 41.81
C VAL A 31 0.28 10.89 41.31
N LEU A 32 -0.77 10.35 41.95
CA LEU A 32 -1.40 9.09 41.54
C LEU A 32 -2.04 9.20 40.15
N CYS A 33 -2.72 10.32 39.88
CA CYS A 33 -3.34 10.56 38.58
C CYS A 33 -2.28 10.68 37.46
N SER A 34 -1.15 11.36 37.73
CA SER A 34 -0.03 11.45 36.80
C SER A 34 0.60 10.08 36.49
N HIS A 35 0.78 9.22 37.50
CA HIS A 35 1.30 7.87 37.29
C HIS A 35 0.32 6.99 36.49
N PHE A 36 -0.98 7.14 36.73
CA PHE A 36 -1.99 6.38 35.99
C PHE A 36 -2.04 6.78 34.52
N VAL A 37 -1.91 8.06 34.19
CA VAL A 37 -1.85 8.56 32.82
C VAL A 37 -0.59 8.08 32.11
N VAL A 38 0.57 8.12 32.75
CA VAL A 38 1.82 7.60 32.19
C VAL A 38 1.73 6.09 31.93
N MET A 39 1.15 5.31 32.88
CA MET A 39 0.93 3.89 32.70
C MET A 39 -0.04 3.61 31.53
N LEU A 40 -1.09 4.40 31.38
CA LEU A 40 -2.03 4.26 30.27
C LEU A 40 -1.38 4.53 28.92
N ILE A 41 -0.50 5.52 28.83
CA ILE A 41 0.27 5.84 27.61
C ILE A 41 1.24 4.71 27.26
N LEU A 42 1.89 4.09 28.26
CA LEU A 42 2.79 2.96 28.09
C LEU A 42 2.08 1.65 27.71
N LEU A 43 0.77 1.57 27.96
CA LEU A 43 -0.06 0.42 27.60
C LEU A 43 -0.75 0.57 26.24
N LEU A 44 -0.62 1.74 25.57
CA LEU A 44 -1.08 1.87 24.20
C LEU A 44 -0.21 0.94 23.34
N PRO A 45 -0.81 -0.03 22.62
CA PRO A 45 -0.04 -0.82 21.70
C PRO A 45 0.62 0.13 20.70
N ASP A 46 1.93 0.01 20.52
CA ASP A 46 2.61 0.61 19.39
C ASP A 46 1.87 0.11 18.13
N THR A 47 0.96 0.91 17.62
CA THR A 47 0.48 0.72 16.26
C THR A 47 1.67 1.05 15.36
N SER A 48 2.60 0.11 15.24
CA SER A 48 3.55 0.13 14.14
C SER A 48 2.70 0.02 12.88
N VAL A 49 2.35 1.15 12.33
CA VAL A 49 1.86 1.22 10.95
C VAL A 49 3.03 0.71 10.14
N ALA A 50 2.94 -0.56 9.73
CA ALA A 50 3.92 -1.11 8.81
C ALA A 50 3.93 -0.17 7.60
N GLU A 51 5.07 0.46 7.35
CA GLU A 51 5.23 1.35 6.21
C GLU A 51 4.96 0.52 4.95
N PRO A 52 4.03 0.95 4.07
CA PRO A 52 3.75 0.20 2.86
C PRO A 52 5.07 0.11 2.08
N ARG A 53 5.50 -1.11 1.80
CA ARG A 53 6.72 -1.41 1.05
C ARG A 53 6.46 -1.10 -0.43
N SER A 54 6.55 0.18 -0.78
CA SER A 54 6.24 0.71 -2.10
C SER A 54 7.40 1.53 -2.71
N GLN A 55 8.61 1.39 -2.15
CA GLN A 55 9.79 2.05 -2.69
C GLN A 55 10.22 1.41 -4.00
N ILE A 56 10.50 2.25 -5.00
CA ILE A 56 10.97 1.78 -6.30
C ILE A 56 12.42 1.31 -6.18
N ILE A 57 12.64 0.04 -6.38
CA ILE A 57 13.98 -0.58 -6.42
C ILE A 57 14.54 -0.49 -7.84
N GLN A 58 13.71 -0.82 -8.85
CA GLN A 58 14.15 -0.80 -10.24
C GLN A 58 12.98 -0.64 -11.20
N LEU A 59 13.19 0.17 -12.22
CA LEU A 59 12.31 0.30 -13.39
C LEU A 59 13.10 -0.07 -14.63
N ILE A 60 12.61 -1.06 -15.38
CA ILE A 60 13.18 -1.48 -16.66
C ILE A 60 12.11 -1.32 -17.71
N CYS A 61 12.30 -0.36 -18.63
CA CYS A 61 11.43 -0.17 -19.77
C CYS A 61 11.92 -0.98 -20.96
N GLY A 62 11.02 -1.59 -21.70
CA GLY A 62 11.34 -2.29 -22.94
C GLY A 62 11.47 -1.32 -24.12
N ASN A 63 12.01 -1.83 -25.20
CA ASN A 63 12.03 -1.11 -26.48
C ASN A 63 10.73 -1.40 -27.24
N GLY A 64 10.19 -0.37 -27.90
CA GLY A 64 8.98 -0.49 -28.72
C GLY A 64 7.91 0.54 -28.39
N THR A 65 6.93 0.62 -29.27
CA THR A 65 5.77 1.51 -29.10
C THR A 65 4.54 0.72 -28.69
N ILE A 66 3.60 1.36 -28.00
CA ILE A 66 2.31 0.77 -27.65
C ILE A 66 1.52 0.48 -28.92
N VAL A 67 1.27 -0.80 -29.19
CA VAL A 67 0.46 -1.22 -30.35
C VAL A 67 -1.02 -1.30 -29.97
N ALA A 68 -1.37 -1.59 -28.72
CA ALA A 68 -2.75 -1.80 -28.28
C ALA A 68 -2.96 -1.35 -26.82
N ALA A 69 -3.00 -0.04 -26.60
CA ALA A 69 -3.23 0.55 -25.28
C ALA A 69 -4.51 0.04 -24.57
N PRO A 70 -5.67 -0.16 -25.26
CA PRO A 70 -6.86 -0.71 -24.63
C PRO A 70 -6.65 -2.12 -24.06
N ASN A 71 -5.92 -3.00 -24.76
CA ASN A 71 -5.64 -4.35 -24.29
C ASN A 71 -4.73 -4.32 -23.05
N PHE A 72 -3.75 -3.43 -23.03
CA PHE A 72 -2.92 -3.24 -21.84
C PHE A 72 -3.76 -2.81 -20.63
N ALA A 73 -4.64 -1.83 -20.80
CA ALA A 73 -5.50 -1.35 -19.72
C ALA A 73 -6.42 -2.48 -19.18
N ALA A 74 -7.03 -3.25 -20.09
CA ALA A 74 -7.86 -4.38 -19.72
C ALA A 74 -7.08 -5.48 -18.99
N THR A 75 -5.85 -5.77 -19.45
CA THR A 75 -4.94 -6.72 -18.78
C THR A 75 -4.65 -6.28 -17.35
N MET A 76 -4.29 -5.01 -17.15
CA MET A 76 -3.95 -4.48 -15.82
C MET A 76 -5.17 -4.43 -14.90
N GLU A 77 -6.36 -4.25 -15.41
CA GLU A 77 -7.59 -4.29 -14.61
C GLU A 77 -7.84 -5.71 -14.06
N ILE A 78 -7.74 -6.73 -14.92
CA ILE A 78 -7.88 -8.13 -14.48
C ILE A 78 -6.81 -8.49 -13.44
N VAL A 79 -5.57 -8.07 -13.64
CA VAL A 79 -4.48 -8.28 -12.67
C VAL A 79 -4.81 -7.59 -11.35
N SER A 80 -5.34 -6.36 -11.40
CA SER A 80 -5.76 -5.60 -10.20
C SER A 80 -6.76 -6.37 -9.34
N GLU A 81 -7.80 -6.93 -9.96
CA GLU A 81 -8.83 -7.71 -9.24
C GLU A 81 -8.22 -8.95 -8.57
N GLN A 82 -7.28 -9.60 -9.25
CA GLN A 82 -6.62 -10.78 -8.70
C GLN A 82 -5.67 -10.41 -7.54
N ILE A 83 -4.95 -9.29 -7.62
CA ILE A 83 -4.10 -8.78 -6.54
C ILE A 83 -4.93 -8.51 -5.28
N ARG A 84 -6.11 -7.88 -5.41
CA ARG A 84 -7.00 -7.57 -4.27
C ARG A 84 -7.45 -8.81 -3.50
N SER A 85 -7.55 -9.95 -4.18
CA SER A 85 -8.06 -11.19 -3.57
C SER A 85 -7.00 -12.16 -3.08
N ARG A 86 -5.82 -12.18 -3.71
CA ARG A 86 -4.81 -13.23 -3.46
C ARG A 86 -3.35 -12.77 -3.49
N GLY A 87 -3.08 -11.47 -3.68
CA GLY A 87 -1.72 -10.92 -3.74
C GLY A 87 -0.90 -11.30 -4.97
N TYR A 88 -1.52 -11.98 -5.95
CA TYR A 88 -0.92 -12.41 -7.19
C TYR A 88 -1.93 -12.34 -8.32
N GLY A 89 -1.49 -11.90 -9.50
CA GLY A 89 -2.34 -11.81 -10.68
C GLY A 89 -1.59 -12.00 -11.98
N VAL A 90 -2.25 -12.70 -12.91
CA VAL A 90 -1.82 -12.85 -14.31
C VAL A 90 -3.02 -12.69 -15.22
N ALA A 91 -2.81 -12.02 -16.35
CA ALA A 91 -3.84 -11.87 -17.38
C ALA A 91 -3.21 -11.64 -18.74
N ALA A 92 -3.94 -12.09 -19.77
CA ALA A 92 -3.64 -11.74 -21.15
C ALA A 92 -4.92 -11.29 -21.85
N THR A 93 -4.87 -10.18 -22.59
CA THR A 93 -6.00 -9.66 -23.36
C THR A 93 -5.56 -9.28 -24.77
N GLY A 94 -6.48 -9.40 -25.71
CA GLY A 94 -6.21 -9.18 -27.13
C GLY A 94 -5.91 -10.47 -27.89
N THR A 95 -5.58 -10.35 -29.17
CA THR A 95 -5.27 -11.46 -30.07
C THR A 95 -4.07 -11.18 -30.95
N GLY A 96 -3.30 -12.21 -31.28
CA GLY A 96 -2.14 -12.11 -32.15
C GLY A 96 -1.11 -11.12 -31.65
N PRO A 97 -0.54 -10.27 -32.53
CA PRO A 97 0.52 -9.32 -32.16
C PRO A 97 0.05 -8.19 -31.22
N ASN A 98 -1.26 -8.03 -31.06
CA ASN A 98 -1.87 -7.02 -30.20
C ASN A 98 -2.19 -7.57 -28.79
N THR A 99 -1.77 -8.80 -28.47
CA THR A 99 -1.95 -9.36 -27.15
C THR A 99 -1.06 -8.63 -26.14
N SER A 100 -1.67 -8.24 -25.01
CA SER A 100 -0.97 -7.73 -23.84
C SER A 100 -0.95 -8.79 -22.76
N TYR A 101 0.20 -9.03 -22.18
CA TYR A 101 0.42 -9.97 -21.07
C TYR A 101 0.82 -9.17 -19.84
N GLY A 102 0.21 -9.49 -18.70
CA GLY A 102 0.46 -8.83 -17.44
C GLY A 102 0.62 -9.81 -16.29
N LEU A 103 1.53 -9.52 -15.40
CA LEU A 103 1.75 -10.25 -14.16
C LEU A 103 2.06 -9.25 -13.05
N ALA A 104 1.51 -9.48 -11.88
CA ALA A 104 1.94 -8.82 -10.67
C ALA A 104 1.94 -9.82 -9.51
N GLN A 105 2.85 -9.61 -8.57
CA GLN A 105 3.02 -10.46 -7.41
C GLN A 105 3.54 -9.64 -6.24
N CYS A 106 2.91 -9.79 -5.09
CA CYS A 106 3.43 -9.28 -3.83
C CYS A 106 4.31 -10.32 -3.15
N TYR A 107 5.27 -9.87 -2.38
CA TYR A 107 6.12 -10.77 -1.59
C TYR A 107 5.31 -11.35 -0.44
N GLY A 108 5.61 -12.60 -0.05
CA GLY A 108 4.76 -13.41 0.81
C GLY A 108 4.62 -12.94 2.27
N ASP A 109 5.39 -11.93 2.65
CA ASP A 109 5.36 -11.29 3.96
C ASP A 109 4.46 -10.03 4.01
N LEU A 110 3.89 -9.62 2.86
CA LEU A 110 2.97 -8.48 2.79
C LEU A 110 1.53 -8.88 3.13
N SER A 111 0.86 -8.02 3.89
CA SER A 111 -0.59 -8.11 4.03
C SER A 111 -1.31 -7.79 2.71
N LEU A 112 -2.53 -8.31 2.49
CA LEU A 112 -3.28 -7.98 1.27
C LEU A 112 -3.52 -6.48 1.07
N PRO A 113 -3.87 -5.67 2.10
CA PRO A 113 -3.97 -4.23 1.95
C PRO A 113 -2.66 -3.57 1.51
N ASP A 114 -1.53 -3.94 2.11
CA ASP A 114 -0.22 -3.40 1.73
C ASP A 114 0.18 -3.84 0.32
N CYS A 115 -0.16 -5.07 -0.05
CA CYS A 115 0.01 -5.58 -1.40
C CYS A 115 -0.75 -4.72 -2.44
N VAL A 116 -2.00 -4.35 -2.16
CA VAL A 116 -2.79 -3.47 -3.03
C VAL A 116 -2.15 -2.10 -3.16
N LEU A 117 -1.63 -1.54 -2.06
CA LEU A 117 -0.93 -0.26 -2.07
C LEU A 117 0.35 -0.33 -2.89
N CYS A 118 1.19 -1.36 -2.69
CA CYS A 118 2.41 -1.58 -3.46
C CYS A 118 2.10 -1.71 -4.97
N PHE A 119 1.13 -2.52 -5.35
CA PHE A 119 0.74 -2.68 -6.74
C PHE A 119 0.17 -1.38 -7.35
N SER A 120 -0.58 -0.60 -6.57
CA SER A 120 -1.08 0.70 -7.01
C SER A 120 0.08 1.65 -7.32
N GLU A 121 1.12 1.67 -6.49
CA GLU A 121 2.34 2.44 -6.75
C GLU A 121 3.05 1.95 -8.03
N ALA A 122 3.22 0.64 -8.21
CA ALA A 122 3.80 0.09 -9.43
C ALA A 122 3.05 0.56 -10.70
N ARG A 123 1.73 0.69 -10.64
CA ARG A 123 0.92 1.22 -11.75
C ARG A 123 1.17 2.70 -12.01
N THR A 124 1.44 3.51 -10.98
CA THR A 124 1.77 4.94 -11.16
C THR A 124 3.13 5.15 -11.77
N VAL A 125 4.05 4.20 -11.58
CA VAL A 125 5.41 4.23 -12.14
C VAL A 125 5.43 3.83 -13.62
N PHE A 126 4.48 2.97 -14.04
CA PHE A 126 4.45 2.43 -15.40
C PHE A 126 4.48 3.49 -16.53
N PRO A 127 3.78 4.63 -16.42
CA PRO A 127 3.81 5.69 -17.45
C PRO A 127 5.20 6.25 -17.75
N ASN A 128 6.17 6.08 -16.85
CA ASN A 128 7.56 6.51 -17.08
C ASN A 128 8.23 5.70 -18.20
N CYS A 129 7.65 4.56 -18.57
CA CYS A 129 8.10 3.77 -19.72
C CYS A 129 7.49 4.19 -21.06
N PHE A 130 6.54 5.14 -21.08
CA PHE A 130 5.91 5.56 -22.31
C PHE A 130 6.97 6.06 -23.34
N PRO A 131 6.88 5.72 -24.63
CA PRO A 131 5.76 5.03 -25.31
C PRO A 131 5.83 3.49 -25.30
N SER A 132 6.67 2.87 -24.51
CA SER A 132 6.72 1.40 -24.41
C SER A 132 5.57 0.85 -23.56
N ASN A 133 4.97 -0.25 -24.02
CA ASN A 133 4.02 -1.06 -23.24
C ASN A 133 4.71 -2.23 -22.53
N LYS A 134 6.04 -2.25 -22.53
CA LYS A 134 6.85 -3.27 -21.87
C LYS A 134 7.55 -2.65 -20.69
N ALA A 135 7.30 -3.21 -19.51
CA ALA A 135 8.00 -2.79 -18.31
C ALA A 135 8.16 -3.93 -17.32
N ARG A 136 9.22 -3.86 -16.55
CA ARG A 136 9.42 -4.61 -15.31
C ARG A 136 9.65 -3.61 -14.21
N ILE A 137 8.82 -3.65 -13.19
CA ILE A 137 8.82 -2.71 -12.07
C ILE A 137 9.03 -3.53 -10.81
N TYR A 138 10.11 -3.24 -10.12
CA TYR A 138 10.47 -3.88 -8.86
C TYR A 138 10.31 -2.83 -7.76
N LEU A 139 9.42 -3.12 -6.83
CA LEU A 139 9.28 -2.39 -5.58
C LEU A 139 9.75 -3.28 -4.44
N ASP A 140 9.99 -2.72 -3.29
CA ASP A 140 10.48 -3.47 -2.12
C ASP A 140 9.42 -4.42 -1.53
N GLY A 141 8.15 -4.27 -1.91
CA GLY A 141 7.03 -5.13 -1.49
C GLY A 141 6.38 -5.96 -2.60
N CYS A 142 6.60 -5.61 -3.88
CA CYS A 142 5.94 -6.29 -4.99
C CYS A 142 6.70 -6.13 -6.31
N PHE A 143 6.29 -6.94 -7.28
CA PHE A 143 6.79 -6.93 -8.64
C PHE A 143 5.63 -6.80 -9.62
N MET A 144 5.83 -6.03 -10.70
CA MET A 144 4.90 -5.95 -11.82
C MET A 144 5.64 -6.09 -13.15
N ARG A 145 5.08 -6.86 -14.07
CA ARG A 145 5.58 -6.99 -15.44
C ARG A 145 4.45 -6.86 -16.44
N ALA A 146 4.70 -6.12 -17.51
CA ALA A 146 3.86 -6.10 -18.70
C ALA A 146 4.72 -6.33 -19.94
N ASP A 147 4.19 -7.05 -20.91
CA ASP A 147 4.88 -7.33 -22.18
C ASP A 147 3.88 -7.63 -23.30
N ASN A 148 4.35 -7.66 -24.55
CA ASN A 148 3.56 -8.04 -25.72
C ASN A 148 3.80 -9.49 -26.19
N TYR A 149 4.49 -10.30 -25.40
CA TYR A 149 4.68 -11.73 -25.65
C TYR A 149 4.44 -12.54 -24.37
N ASN A 150 4.09 -13.81 -24.53
CA ASN A 150 3.90 -14.71 -23.40
C ASN A 150 5.25 -14.98 -22.71
N PHE A 151 5.33 -14.60 -21.45
CA PHE A 151 6.53 -14.78 -20.61
C PHE A 151 6.26 -15.70 -19.39
N TYR A 152 5.07 -16.26 -19.28
CA TYR A 152 4.67 -17.03 -18.08
C TYR A 152 5.47 -18.32 -17.90
N ASP A 153 5.99 -18.88 -19.00
CA ASP A 153 6.80 -20.10 -18.96
C ASP A 153 8.28 -19.84 -18.61
N GLN A 154 8.62 -18.60 -18.26
CA GLN A 154 10.00 -18.19 -17.95
C GLN A 154 10.30 -18.14 -16.44
N TYR A 155 9.35 -18.60 -15.58
CA TYR A 155 9.46 -18.57 -14.12
C TYR A 155 9.37 -19.97 -13.53
#